data_f3d7b8447c3338d709bf20d8238deaa2
#
_entry.id   f3d7b8447c3338d709bf20d8238deaa2
#
_cell.length_a   1.000
_cell.length_b   1.000
_cell.length_c   1.000
_cell.angle_alpha   90.00
_cell.angle_beta   90.00
_cell.angle_gamma   90.00
#
_symmetry.space_group_name_H-M   'P 1'
#
loop_
_entity.id
_entity.type
_entity.pdbx_description
1 polymer ?
#
loop_
_entity_poly.entity_id
_entity_poly.type
_entity_poly.pdbx_seq_one_letter_code
_entity_poly.pdbx_strand_id
1 'polypeptide(L)'
;LTSKVGVAEFPDSVTERGSKHLKNLVSAISDGYDCVMLYVVQRMDCQSFSIANDVDPEYAKNFDIAKKNGVKIEVWACDISYKEIKLSHSIKVI
;
A
#
# COMPACT_ATOMS: atom_id res chain seq x y z
N LEU A 1 -4.68 -4.93 11.55
CA LEU A 1 -3.98 -4.77 10.29
C LEU A 1 -2.80 -5.71 10.12
N THR A 2 -2.53 -6.55 11.09
CA THR A 2 -1.40 -7.46 11.04
C THR A 2 -1.86 -8.84 11.43
N SER A 3 -1.83 -9.78 10.48
CA SER A 3 -2.14 -11.18 10.76
C SER A 3 -0.89 -11.98 11.11
N LYS A 4 0.29 -11.41 10.87
CA LYS A 4 1.60 -12.01 11.13
C LYS A 4 2.47 -11.04 11.91
N VAL A 5 3.33 -11.58 12.77
CA VAL A 5 4.26 -10.74 13.55
C VAL A 5 5.22 -10.00 12.63
N GLY A 6 5.29 -8.69 12.78
CA GLY A 6 6.21 -7.85 12.02
C GLY A 6 5.80 -7.59 10.58
N VAL A 7 4.65 -8.10 10.12
CA VAL A 7 4.16 -7.91 8.76
C VAL A 7 2.83 -7.17 8.79
N ALA A 8 2.77 -6.04 8.13
CA ALA A 8 1.53 -5.32 7.91
C ALA A 8 0.89 -5.83 6.61
N GLU A 9 -0.41 -6.04 6.63
CA GLU A 9 -1.15 -6.52 5.46
C GLU A 9 -2.29 -5.56 5.10
N PHE A 10 -2.54 -5.41 3.81
CA PHE A 10 -3.60 -4.57 3.28
C PHE A 10 -4.20 -5.24 2.04
N PRO A 11 -5.51 -5.18 1.79
CA PRO A 11 -6.53 -4.57 2.66
C PRO A 11 -7.04 -5.52 3.74
N ASP A 12 -7.77 -4.98 4.73
CA ASP A 12 -8.40 -5.77 5.79
C ASP A 12 -9.68 -6.45 5.32
N SER A 13 -10.31 -5.87 4.30
CA SER A 13 -11.55 -6.36 3.70
C SER A 13 -11.55 -5.99 2.23
N VAL A 14 -12.51 -6.53 1.47
CA VAL A 14 -12.65 -6.20 0.05
C VAL A 14 -12.83 -4.69 -0.12
N THR A 15 -12.07 -4.08 -1.03
CA THR A 15 -12.11 -2.64 -1.28
C THR A 15 -12.20 -2.34 -2.79
N GLU A 16 -13.41 -2.12 -3.28
CA GLU A 16 -13.63 -1.72 -4.66
C GLU A 16 -13.04 -0.35 -4.96
N ARG A 17 -13.12 0.57 -3.99
CA ARG A 17 -12.56 1.91 -4.12
C ARG A 17 -11.05 1.85 -4.28
N GLY A 18 -10.37 1.01 -3.50
CA GLY A 18 -8.92 0.84 -3.61
C GLY A 18 -8.51 0.30 -4.97
N SER A 19 -9.21 -0.70 -5.48
CA SER A 19 -8.95 -1.25 -6.81
C SER A 19 -9.16 -0.20 -7.90
N LYS A 20 -10.24 0.58 -7.81
CA LYS A 20 -10.50 1.65 -8.77
C LYS A 20 -9.40 2.70 -8.73
N HIS A 21 -8.91 3.05 -7.54
CA HIS A 21 -7.83 4.01 -7.38
C HIS A 21 -6.55 3.53 -8.08
N LEU A 22 -6.19 2.25 -7.92
CA LEU A 22 -5.04 1.68 -8.62
C LEU A 22 -5.19 1.73 -10.13
N LYS A 23 -6.39 1.42 -10.65
CA LYS A 23 -6.67 1.52 -12.08
C LYS A 23 -6.54 2.95 -12.60
N ASN A 24 -6.97 3.94 -11.80
CA ASN A 24 -6.83 5.34 -12.16
C ASN A 24 -5.36 5.77 -12.22
N LEU A 25 -4.52 5.25 -11.33
CA LEU A 25 -3.08 5.53 -11.37
C LEU A 25 -2.42 4.95 -12.62
N VAL A 26 -2.81 3.74 -13.01
CA VAL A 26 -2.31 3.13 -14.25
C VAL A 26 -2.71 3.97 -15.46
N SER A 27 -3.94 4.45 -15.50
CA SER A 27 -4.41 5.33 -16.56
C SER A 27 -3.60 6.64 -16.61
N ALA A 28 -3.29 7.21 -15.46
CA ALA A 28 -2.49 8.43 -15.38
C ALA A 28 -1.05 8.20 -15.88
N ILE A 29 -0.46 7.07 -15.58
CA ILE A 29 0.86 6.69 -16.11
C ILE A 29 0.82 6.65 -17.65
N SER A 30 -0.24 6.05 -18.21
CA SER A 30 -0.45 5.99 -19.65
C SER A 30 -0.56 7.38 -20.27
N ASP A 31 -1.07 8.35 -19.53
CA ASP A 31 -1.20 9.74 -19.96
C ASP A 31 0.07 10.56 -19.76
N GLY A 32 1.13 9.96 -19.27
CA GLY A 32 2.44 10.61 -19.12
C GLY A 32 2.73 11.19 -17.74
N TYR A 33 1.90 10.90 -16.73
CA TYR A 33 2.12 11.35 -15.36
C TYR A 33 2.97 10.34 -14.59
N ASP A 34 3.74 10.86 -13.64
CA ASP A 34 4.43 10.01 -12.66
C ASP A 34 3.49 9.82 -11.48
N CYS A 35 3.29 8.57 -11.07
CA CYS A 35 2.37 8.24 -10.00
C CYS A 35 3.06 7.44 -8.89
N VAL A 36 2.69 7.76 -7.65
CA VAL A 36 3.20 7.07 -6.46
C VAL A 36 2.01 6.61 -5.65
N MET A 37 1.99 5.34 -5.27
CA MET A 37 1.04 4.81 -4.31
C MET A 37 1.72 4.73 -2.96
N LEU A 38 1.22 5.50 -1.99
CA LEU A 38 1.79 5.57 -0.65
C LEU A 38 0.89 4.82 0.33
N TYR A 39 1.47 3.86 1.03
CA TYR A 39 0.83 3.17 2.15
C TYR A 39 1.46 3.66 3.45
N VAL A 40 0.62 3.98 4.42
CA VAL A 40 1.08 4.42 5.74
C VAL A 40 0.65 3.38 6.77
N VAL A 41 1.61 2.81 7.47
CA VAL A 41 1.39 1.79 8.49
C VAL A 41 1.49 2.46 9.86
N GLN A 42 0.41 2.44 10.62
CA GLN A 42 0.34 3.09 11.93
C GLN A 42 0.90 2.21 13.05
N ARG A 43 2.03 1.54 12.75
CA ARG A 43 2.71 0.66 13.70
C ARG A 43 4.21 0.74 13.47
N MET A 44 4.95 0.84 14.56
CA MET A 44 6.41 0.95 14.51
C MET A 44 7.11 -0.41 14.54
N ASP A 45 6.39 -1.47 14.89
CA ASP A 45 6.94 -2.81 15.04
C ASP A 45 6.90 -3.63 13.74
N CYS A 46 6.29 -3.10 12.67
CA CYS A 46 6.23 -3.79 11.40
C CYS A 46 7.49 -3.53 10.58
N GLN A 47 8.08 -4.60 10.06
CA GLN A 47 9.29 -4.55 9.25
C GLN A 47 9.02 -4.80 7.77
N SER A 48 7.86 -5.36 7.45
CA SER A 48 7.48 -5.73 6.09
C SER A 48 6.02 -5.40 5.83
N PHE A 49 5.69 -5.27 4.55
CA PHE A 49 4.34 -5.00 4.09
C PHE A 49 3.98 -6.00 3.00
N SER A 50 2.78 -6.52 3.05
CA SER A 50 2.29 -7.50 2.09
C SER A 50 0.87 -7.16 1.67
N ILE A 51 0.54 -7.44 0.42
CA ILE A 51 -0.84 -7.32 -0.06
C ILE A 51 -1.60 -8.59 0.31
N ALA A 52 -2.76 -8.41 0.92
CA ALA A 52 -3.60 -9.51 1.41
C ALA A 52 -4.40 -10.12 0.26
N ASN A 53 -3.73 -10.97 -0.52
CA ASN A 53 -4.31 -11.61 -1.71
C ASN A 53 -5.50 -12.52 -1.37
N ASP A 54 -5.49 -13.12 -0.20
CA ASP A 54 -6.57 -13.98 0.27
C ASP A 54 -7.82 -13.20 0.71
N VAL A 55 -7.64 -11.94 1.10
CA VAL A 55 -8.75 -11.07 1.50
C VAL A 55 -9.40 -10.41 0.29
N ASP A 56 -8.60 -9.87 -0.62
CA ASP A 56 -9.07 -9.20 -1.83
C ASP A 56 -8.18 -9.53 -3.02
N PRO A 57 -8.44 -10.63 -3.72
CA PRO A 57 -7.64 -11.03 -4.89
C PRO A 57 -7.68 -10.00 -6.02
N GLU A 58 -8.80 -9.30 -6.18
CA GLU A 58 -8.93 -8.25 -7.20
C GLU A 58 -7.99 -7.08 -6.92
N TYR A 59 -7.90 -6.66 -5.67
CA TYR A 59 -6.96 -5.62 -5.27
C TYR A 59 -5.51 -6.05 -5.51
N ALA A 60 -5.17 -7.28 -5.15
CA ALA A 60 -3.82 -7.81 -5.36
C ALA A 60 -3.45 -7.82 -6.83
N LYS A 61 -4.40 -8.22 -7.69
CA LYS A 61 -4.21 -8.20 -9.14
C LYS A 61 -3.95 -6.78 -9.65
N ASN A 62 -4.77 -5.82 -9.23
CA ASN A 62 -4.62 -4.42 -9.64
C ASN A 62 -3.32 -3.80 -9.10
N PHE A 63 -2.89 -4.20 -7.92
CA PHE A 63 -1.62 -3.77 -7.35
C PHE A 63 -0.45 -4.23 -8.24
N ASP A 64 -0.45 -5.49 -8.65
CA ASP A 64 0.60 -6.02 -9.52
C ASP A 64 0.60 -5.33 -10.88
N ILE A 65 -0.58 -5.08 -11.45
CA ILE A 65 -0.71 -4.37 -12.72
C ILE A 65 -0.15 -2.95 -12.60
N ALA A 66 -0.50 -2.25 -11.53
CA ALA A 66 0.00 -0.90 -11.29
C ALA A 66 1.51 -0.87 -11.18
N LYS A 67 2.09 -1.79 -10.42
CA LYS A 67 3.53 -1.90 -10.23
C LYS A 67 4.25 -2.17 -11.55
N LYS A 68 3.71 -3.07 -12.38
CA LYS A 68 4.27 -3.40 -13.69
C LYS A 68 4.18 -2.25 -14.69
N ASN A 69 3.20 -1.38 -14.52
CA ASN A 69 3.01 -0.23 -15.42
C ASN A 69 3.76 1.02 -14.97
N GLY A 70 4.55 0.93 -13.91
CA GLY A 70 5.41 2.03 -13.48
C GLY A 70 4.90 2.87 -12.34
N VAL A 71 3.79 2.50 -11.71
CA VAL A 71 3.35 3.16 -10.48
C VAL A 71 4.36 2.82 -9.38
N LYS A 72 4.92 3.86 -8.78
CA LYS A 72 5.90 3.68 -7.71
C LYS A 72 5.16 3.34 -6.41
N ILE A 73 5.64 2.32 -5.72
CA ILE A 73 5.04 1.88 -4.46
C ILE A 73 5.96 2.27 -3.32
N GLU A 74 5.41 2.99 -2.35
CA GLU A 74 6.14 3.35 -1.13
C GLU A 74 5.29 3.01 0.08
N VAL A 75 5.93 2.42 1.09
CA VAL A 75 5.30 2.07 2.35
C VAL A 75 6.13 2.65 3.49
N TRP A 76 5.49 3.37 4.39
CA TRP A 76 6.15 4.04 5.50
C TRP A 76 5.47 3.70 6.82
N ALA A 77 6.27 3.41 7.84
CA ALA A 77 5.78 3.33 9.20
C ALA A 77 5.50 4.74 9.70
N CYS A 78 4.44 4.88 10.45
CA CYS A 78 4.00 6.16 10.98
C CYS A 78 3.98 6.11 12.50
N ASP A 79 4.64 7.08 13.13
CA ASP A 79 4.58 7.27 14.57
C ASP A 79 3.47 8.27 14.88
N ILE A 80 2.40 7.77 15.51
CA ILE A 80 1.28 8.61 15.91
C ILE A 80 1.45 8.97 17.38
N SER A 81 1.76 10.23 17.63
CA SER A 81 1.86 10.74 18.98
C SER A 81 0.61 11.53 19.34
N TYR A 82 0.53 11.92 20.59
CA TYR A 82 -0.57 12.74 21.12
C TYR A 82 -0.78 14.04 20.33
N LYS A 83 0.28 14.62 19.81
CA LYS A 83 0.24 15.95 19.16
C LYS A 83 0.43 15.93 17.65
N GLU A 84 1.00 14.88 17.09
CA GLU A 84 1.36 14.88 15.68
C GLU A 84 1.54 13.47 15.14
N ILE A 85 1.50 13.37 13.81
CA ILE A 85 1.79 12.14 13.07
C ILE A 85 3.10 12.37 12.33
N LYS A 86 4.06 11.47 12.51
CA LYS A 86 5.36 11.56 11.83
C LYS A 86 5.64 10.29 11.04
N LEU A 87 6.10 10.44 9.81
CA LEU A 87 6.66 9.33 9.07
C LEU A 87 8.00 8.94 9.70
N SER A 88 8.16 7.70 10.05
CA SER A 88 9.33 7.22 10.78
C SER A 88 10.36 6.59 9.87
N HIS A 89 9.99 5.53 9.17
CA HIS A 89 10.91 4.82 8.28
C HIS A 89 10.15 4.10 7.19
N SER A 90 10.84 3.88 6.07
CA SER A 90 10.31 3.12 4.96
C SER A 90 10.22 1.64 5.31
N ILE A 91 9.17 0.97 4.84
CA ILE A 91 8.93 -0.45 5.08
C ILE A 91 9.06 -1.21 3.77
N LYS A 92 9.71 -2.36 3.83
CA LYS A 92 9.90 -3.21 2.66
C LYS A 92 8.59 -3.91 2.29
N VAL A 93 8.26 -3.89 0.99
CA VAL A 93 7.15 -4.66 0.42
C VAL A 93 7.64 -6.07 0.09
N ILE A 94 6.89 -7.05 0.55
CA ILE A 94 7.20 -8.46 0.28
C ILE A 94 6.13 -9.13 -0.57
#